data_ad583446a86c1355d801268f84c6cfce
#
_entry.id   ad583446a86c1355d801268f84c6cfce
#
_cell.length_a   1.000
_cell.length_b   1.000
_cell.length_c   1.000
_cell.angle_alpha   90.00
_cell.angle_beta   90.00
_cell.angle_gamma   90.00
#
_symmetry.space_group_name_H-M   'P 1'
#
loop_
_entity.id
_entity.type
_entity.pdbx_description
1 polymer ?
#
loop_
_entity_poly.entity_id
_entity_poly.type
_entity_poly.pdbx_seq_one_letter_code
_entity_poly.pdbx_strand_id
1 'polypeptide(L)'
;MKPNKLRECLDSNQPSIGTHIHSSWPSLIEVVGYTGMFDYVEFVAEYAPFDLYSLDNLCRATELQGLSSMIKIDQEPRRFLAERAIGAGFQSVLFADGRTVEDFHECVRAVKPETPEDGGVHGVGVRRISYM
;
A
#
# COMPACT_ATOMS: atom_id res chain seq x y z
N MET A 1 -1.74 11.17 9.88
CA MET A 1 -1.24 10.19 8.89
C MET A 1 0.17 10.60 8.47
N LYS A 2 1.08 9.65 8.29
CA LYS A 2 2.43 9.94 7.80
C LYS A 2 2.39 10.50 6.37
N PRO A 3 3.33 11.37 5.98
CA PRO A 3 3.43 11.87 4.61
C PRO A 3 3.51 10.72 3.60
N ASN A 4 2.85 10.86 2.47
CA ASN A 4 2.95 9.91 1.35
C ASN A 4 3.82 10.54 0.25
N LYS A 5 5.13 10.30 0.32
CA LYS A 5 6.11 10.85 -0.63
C LYS A 5 5.79 10.52 -2.09
N LEU A 6 5.33 9.29 -2.35
CA LEU A 6 4.93 8.90 -3.70
C LEU A 6 3.79 9.79 -4.21
N ARG A 7 2.75 10.01 -3.37
CA ARG A 7 1.64 10.90 -3.73
C ARG A 7 2.11 12.34 -3.93
N GLU A 8 2.96 12.84 -3.06
CA GLU A 8 3.53 14.19 -3.16
C GLU A 8 4.32 14.39 -4.45
N CYS A 9 5.14 13.39 -4.84
CA CYS A 9 5.86 13.43 -6.12
C CYS A 9 4.90 13.44 -7.31
N LEU A 10 3.88 12.58 -7.30
CA LEU A 10 2.88 12.52 -8.37
C LEU A 10 2.10 13.84 -8.51
N ASP A 11 1.64 14.40 -7.40
CA ASP A 11 0.85 15.64 -7.39
C ASP A 11 1.70 16.85 -7.83
N SER A 12 3.02 16.80 -7.60
CA SER A 12 3.99 17.83 -8.01
C SER A 12 4.60 17.59 -9.38
N ASN A 13 4.18 16.53 -10.09
CA ASN A 13 4.76 16.10 -11.36
C ASN A 13 6.29 15.90 -11.29
N GLN A 14 6.76 15.32 -10.17
CA GLN A 14 8.15 15.00 -9.94
C GLN A 14 8.39 13.49 -10.04
N PRO A 15 9.57 13.06 -10.49
CA PRO A 15 9.91 11.65 -10.48
C PRO A 15 9.99 11.11 -9.04
N SER A 16 9.64 9.85 -8.87
CA SER A 16 9.85 9.11 -7.62
C SER A 16 10.65 7.85 -7.90
N ILE A 17 11.49 7.46 -6.94
CA ILE A 17 12.30 6.24 -7.02
C ILE A 17 11.79 5.26 -5.98
N GLY A 18 11.39 4.08 -6.43
CA GLY A 18 10.97 3.00 -5.57
C GLY A 18 11.72 1.71 -5.83
N THR A 19 11.68 0.81 -4.88
CA THR A 19 12.11 -0.56 -5.06
C THR A 19 11.03 -1.52 -4.62
N HIS A 20 10.99 -2.72 -5.20
CA HIS A 20 10.08 -3.77 -4.76
C HIS A 20 10.81 -4.85 -3.96
N ILE A 21 10.09 -5.47 -3.04
CA ILE A 21 10.58 -6.56 -2.20
C ILE A 21 9.61 -7.74 -2.23
N HIS A 22 10.17 -8.96 -2.17
CA HIS A 22 9.41 -10.21 -2.13
C HIS A 22 9.55 -10.93 -0.78
N SER A 23 9.95 -10.19 0.25
CA SER A 23 10.11 -10.71 1.61
C SER A 23 9.25 -9.93 2.57
N SER A 24 8.55 -10.63 3.44
CA SER A 24 7.78 -10.04 4.54
C SER A 24 8.65 -9.70 5.77
N TRP A 25 9.97 -9.83 5.67
CA TRP A 25 10.87 -9.52 6.78
C TRP A 25 11.16 -8.02 6.88
N PRO A 26 10.76 -7.35 7.99
CA PRO A 26 10.85 -5.89 8.11
C PRO A 26 12.27 -5.33 8.00
N SER A 27 13.29 -6.08 8.45
CA SER A 27 14.68 -5.61 8.39
C SER A 27 15.18 -5.34 6.97
N LEU A 28 14.55 -5.96 5.96
CA LEU A 28 14.87 -5.64 4.56
C LEU A 28 14.48 -4.20 4.21
N ILE A 29 13.35 -3.74 4.72
CA ILE A 29 12.93 -2.34 4.55
C ILE A 29 13.88 -1.38 5.27
N GLU A 30 14.35 -1.75 6.46
CA GLU A 30 15.35 -0.95 7.18
C GLU A 30 16.63 -0.80 6.37
N VAL A 31 17.14 -1.89 5.79
CA VAL A 31 18.32 -1.86 4.91
C VAL A 31 18.08 -0.96 3.69
N VAL A 32 16.93 -1.08 3.04
CA VAL A 32 16.54 -0.20 1.93
C VAL A 32 16.53 1.26 2.37
N GLY A 33 15.90 1.55 3.51
CA GLY A 33 15.79 2.91 4.05
C GLY A 33 17.14 3.55 4.39
N TYR A 34 18.07 2.77 4.94
CA TYR A 34 19.42 3.25 5.23
C TYR A 34 20.21 3.71 4.00
N THR A 35 19.83 3.29 2.81
CA THR A 35 20.47 3.78 1.58
C THR A 35 20.17 5.26 1.30
N GLY A 36 19.03 5.77 1.77
CA GLY A 36 18.55 7.11 1.49
C GLY A 36 18.18 7.37 0.02
N MET A 37 18.11 6.32 -0.80
CA MET A 37 17.98 6.43 -2.28
C MET A 37 16.52 6.34 -2.75
N PHE A 38 15.60 5.90 -1.90
CA PHE A 38 14.24 5.55 -2.31
C PHE A 38 13.19 6.45 -1.64
N ASP A 39 12.13 6.72 -2.35
CA ASP A 39 10.94 7.44 -1.85
C ASP A 39 9.89 6.47 -1.31
N TYR A 40 9.83 5.27 -1.88
CA TYR A 40 8.88 4.24 -1.46
C TYR A 40 9.41 2.82 -1.63
N VAL A 41 8.77 1.90 -0.90
CA VAL A 41 8.97 0.45 -1.04
C VAL A 41 7.64 -0.19 -1.43
N GLU A 42 7.67 -1.02 -2.46
CA GLU A 42 6.57 -1.87 -2.90
C GLU A 42 6.76 -3.29 -2.37
N PHE A 43 5.87 -3.75 -1.51
CA PHE A 43 5.79 -5.17 -1.14
C PHE A 43 4.94 -5.91 -2.18
N VAL A 44 5.55 -6.88 -2.87
CA VAL A 44 4.89 -7.66 -3.92
C VAL A 44 4.19 -8.87 -3.28
N ALA A 45 3.03 -8.63 -2.67
CA ALA A 45 2.25 -9.65 -1.97
C ALA A 45 1.72 -10.75 -2.90
N GLU A 46 1.55 -10.44 -4.18
CA GLU A 46 1.16 -11.40 -5.22
C GLU A 46 2.08 -12.63 -5.30
N TYR A 47 3.36 -12.47 -4.96
CA TYR A 47 4.36 -13.55 -5.08
C TYR A 47 5.05 -13.92 -3.77
N ALA A 48 4.93 -13.09 -2.75
CA ALA A 48 5.60 -13.29 -1.48
C ALA A 48 4.70 -13.96 -0.45
N PRO A 49 5.20 -14.89 0.36
CA PRO A 49 4.46 -15.38 1.51
C PRO A 49 4.33 -14.31 2.59
N PHE A 50 3.14 -14.15 3.15
CA PHE A 50 2.88 -13.20 4.23
C PHE A 50 1.67 -13.60 5.09
N ASP A 51 1.57 -12.97 6.23
CA ASP A 51 0.38 -12.95 7.08
C ASP A 51 -0.01 -11.50 7.43
N LEU A 52 -1.14 -11.33 8.10
CA LEU A 52 -1.64 -9.99 8.44
C LEU A 52 -0.74 -9.24 9.45
N TYR A 53 0.00 -9.95 10.29
CA TYR A 53 0.96 -9.33 11.23
C TYR A 53 2.20 -8.85 10.50
N SER A 54 2.63 -9.59 9.48
CA SER A 54 3.74 -9.17 8.61
C SER A 54 3.42 -7.85 7.93
N LEU A 55 2.20 -7.66 7.43
CA LEU A 55 1.76 -6.40 6.81
C LEU A 55 1.88 -5.21 7.78
N ASP A 56 1.44 -5.38 9.02
CA ASP A 56 1.59 -4.35 10.06
C ASP A 56 3.06 -4.00 10.31
N ASN A 57 3.93 -5.00 10.35
CA ASN A 57 5.36 -4.80 10.62
C ASN A 57 6.10 -4.17 9.44
N LEU A 58 5.73 -4.52 8.20
CA LEU A 58 6.26 -3.85 7.01
C LEU A 58 5.90 -2.35 7.01
N CYS A 59 4.66 -2.01 7.35
CA CYS A 59 4.25 -0.61 7.47
C CYS A 59 5.04 0.13 8.56
N ARG A 60 5.24 -0.49 9.75
CA ARG A 60 6.04 0.12 10.83
C ARG A 60 7.48 0.38 10.40
N ALA A 61 8.11 -0.59 9.75
CA ALA A 61 9.48 -0.44 9.25
C ALA A 61 9.57 0.69 8.22
N THR A 62 8.62 0.76 7.29
CA THR A 62 8.56 1.81 6.26
C THR A 62 8.39 3.19 6.89
N GLU A 63 7.50 3.32 7.87
CA GLU A 63 7.27 4.57 8.61
C GLU A 63 8.51 5.04 9.38
N LEU A 64 9.24 4.10 10.03
CA LEU A 64 10.48 4.41 10.75
C LEU A 64 11.58 4.92 9.84
N GLN A 65 11.64 4.44 8.62
CA GLN A 65 12.62 4.86 7.61
C GLN A 65 12.17 6.12 6.83
N GLY A 66 10.96 6.63 7.09
CA GLY A 66 10.42 7.77 6.38
C GLY A 66 10.14 7.51 4.89
N LEU A 67 9.94 6.24 4.52
CA LEU A 67 9.54 5.80 3.18
C LEU A 67 8.02 5.73 3.07
N SER A 68 7.51 5.85 1.86
CA SER A 68 6.11 5.51 1.57
C SER A 68 5.97 4.02 1.32
N SER A 69 4.81 3.47 1.72
CA SER A 69 4.51 2.05 1.55
C SER A 69 3.52 1.81 0.42
N MET A 70 3.88 0.89 -0.47
CA MET A 70 3.00 0.36 -1.50
C MET A 70 2.90 -1.15 -1.35
N ILE A 71 1.74 -1.71 -1.64
CA ILE A 71 1.53 -3.15 -1.75
C ILE A 71 0.98 -3.48 -3.13
N LYS A 72 1.60 -4.44 -3.82
CA LYS A 72 1.04 -5.05 -5.00
C LYS A 72 0.28 -6.31 -4.59
N ILE A 73 -0.99 -6.39 -4.97
CA ILE A 73 -1.88 -7.48 -4.59
C ILE A 73 -2.37 -8.26 -5.80
N ASP A 74 -2.81 -9.49 -5.55
CA ASP A 74 -3.40 -10.36 -6.56
C ASP A 74 -4.65 -9.76 -7.21
N GLN A 75 -4.99 -10.28 -8.39
CA GLN A 75 -6.24 -9.95 -9.05
C GLN A 75 -7.45 -10.26 -8.17
N GLU A 76 -7.44 -11.40 -7.48
CA GLU A 76 -8.48 -11.82 -6.54
C GLU A 76 -7.89 -12.53 -5.31
N PRO A 77 -8.44 -12.34 -4.12
CA PRO A 77 -9.59 -11.49 -3.76
C PRO A 77 -9.20 -10.02 -3.50
N ARG A 78 -9.23 -9.19 -4.54
CA ARG A 78 -8.70 -7.81 -4.53
C ARG A 78 -9.25 -6.94 -3.40
N ARG A 79 -10.55 -6.95 -3.18
CA ARG A 79 -11.18 -6.12 -2.14
C ARG A 79 -10.68 -6.50 -0.74
N PHE A 80 -10.67 -7.79 -0.43
CA PHE A 80 -10.24 -8.28 0.87
C PHE A 80 -8.79 -7.86 1.17
N LEU A 81 -7.89 -8.06 0.21
CA LEU A 81 -6.48 -7.71 0.39
C LEU A 81 -6.26 -6.20 0.48
N ALA A 82 -6.94 -5.40 -0.35
CA ALA A 82 -6.88 -3.94 -0.29
C ALA A 82 -7.33 -3.41 1.08
N GLU A 83 -8.47 -3.88 1.61
CA GLU A 83 -8.97 -3.49 2.92
C GLU A 83 -7.99 -3.86 4.05
N ARG A 84 -7.38 -5.04 3.99
CA ARG A 84 -6.38 -5.48 4.98
C ARG A 84 -5.09 -4.67 4.90
N ALA A 85 -4.62 -4.38 3.70
CA ALA A 85 -3.43 -3.57 3.46
C ALA A 85 -3.61 -2.13 3.97
N ILE A 86 -4.71 -1.48 3.61
CA ILE A 86 -5.04 -0.14 4.09
C ILE A 86 -5.15 -0.14 5.62
N GLY A 87 -5.85 -1.12 6.20
CA GLY A 87 -5.96 -1.28 7.65
C GLY A 87 -4.62 -1.48 8.35
N ALA A 88 -3.64 -2.12 7.71
CA ALA A 88 -2.27 -2.27 8.20
C ALA A 88 -1.46 -0.97 8.13
N GLY A 89 -1.82 -0.05 7.24
CA GLY A 89 -1.16 1.25 7.07
C GLY A 89 -0.46 1.44 5.73
N PHE A 90 -0.66 0.56 4.75
CA PHE A 90 -0.16 0.81 3.39
C PHE A 90 -0.82 2.06 2.81
N GLN A 91 0.00 2.91 2.22
CA GLN A 91 -0.41 4.20 1.67
C GLN A 91 -0.81 4.13 0.20
N SER A 92 -0.40 3.08 -0.49
CA SER A 92 -0.70 2.85 -1.90
C SER A 92 -0.98 1.38 -2.15
N VAL A 93 -1.93 1.10 -3.04
CA VAL A 93 -2.27 -0.26 -3.49
C VAL A 93 -2.09 -0.32 -5.00
N LEU A 94 -1.25 -1.24 -5.45
CA LEU A 94 -1.10 -1.59 -6.86
C LEU A 94 -1.93 -2.85 -7.15
N PHE A 95 -2.97 -2.69 -7.92
CA PHE A 95 -3.80 -3.81 -8.35
C PHE A 95 -3.20 -4.48 -9.58
N ALA A 96 -2.94 -5.79 -9.49
CA ALA A 96 -2.41 -6.57 -10.59
C ALA A 96 -3.53 -6.96 -11.58
N ASP A 97 -3.14 -7.18 -12.83
CA ASP A 97 -3.88 -7.92 -13.86
C ASP A 97 -5.32 -7.48 -14.14
N GLY A 98 -5.63 -6.19 -14.04
CA GLY A 98 -6.91 -5.67 -14.52
C GLY A 98 -7.05 -5.87 -16.03
N ARG A 99 -8.12 -6.54 -16.47
CA ARG A 99 -8.35 -6.92 -17.86
C ARG A 99 -9.45 -6.12 -18.54
N THR A 100 -10.38 -5.59 -17.77
CA THR A 100 -11.53 -4.84 -18.25
C THR A 100 -11.63 -3.50 -17.56
N VAL A 101 -12.38 -2.58 -18.12
CA VAL A 101 -12.67 -1.28 -17.49
C VAL A 101 -13.38 -1.48 -16.15
N GLU A 102 -14.25 -2.48 -16.06
CA GLU A 102 -14.98 -2.78 -14.83
C GLU A 102 -14.04 -3.25 -13.71
N ASP A 103 -13.00 -4.04 -14.01
CA ASP A 103 -11.98 -4.40 -13.02
C ASP A 103 -11.34 -3.15 -12.39
N PHE A 104 -11.02 -2.14 -13.19
CA PHE A 104 -10.43 -0.89 -12.66
C PHE A 104 -11.44 -0.07 -11.86
N HIS A 105 -12.71 -0.05 -12.26
CA HIS A 105 -13.76 0.57 -11.44
C HIS A 105 -13.89 -0.10 -10.09
N GLU A 106 -13.88 -1.43 -10.04
CA GLU A 106 -13.91 -2.18 -8.78
C GLU A 106 -12.67 -1.92 -7.92
N CYS A 107 -11.48 -1.86 -8.52
CA CYS A 107 -10.25 -1.51 -7.81
C CYS A 107 -10.35 -0.13 -7.13
N VAL A 108 -10.81 0.87 -7.86
CA VAL A 108 -10.99 2.21 -7.31
C VAL A 108 -12.01 2.21 -6.18
N ARG A 109 -13.14 1.56 -6.37
CA ARG A 109 -14.19 1.45 -5.34
C ARG A 109 -13.70 0.74 -4.08
N ALA A 110 -12.86 -0.28 -4.22
CA ALA A 110 -12.32 -1.04 -3.09
C ALA A 110 -11.48 -0.19 -2.11
N VAL A 111 -10.86 0.87 -2.58
CA VAL A 111 -9.98 1.75 -1.77
C VAL A 111 -10.62 3.10 -1.43
N LYS A 112 -11.73 3.44 -2.05
CA LYS A 112 -12.45 4.69 -1.77
C LYS A 112 -13.45 4.51 -0.62
N PRO A 113 -13.65 5.56 0.21
CA PRO A 113 -14.62 5.51 1.30
C PRO A 113 -16.05 5.21 0.81
N GLU A 114 -16.81 4.53 1.65
CA GLU A 114 -18.24 4.27 1.40
C GLU A 114 -19.06 5.52 1.74
N THR A 115 -18.91 6.54 0.89
CA THR A 115 -19.66 7.80 0.96
C THR A 115 -20.34 8.09 -0.38
N PRO A 116 -21.43 8.87 -0.41
CA PRO A 116 -22.07 9.27 -1.67
C PRO A 116 -21.11 10.01 -2.61
N GLU A 117 -20.18 10.78 -2.08
CA GLU A 117 -19.23 11.59 -2.83
C GLU A 117 -18.15 10.73 -3.48
N ASP A 118 -17.64 9.73 -2.76
CA ASP A 118 -16.53 8.87 -3.24
C ASP A 118 -17.02 7.66 -4.03
N GLY A 119 -18.24 7.20 -3.78
CA GLY A 119 -18.84 6.03 -4.44
C GLY A 119 -18.09 4.72 -4.17
N GLY A 120 -17.28 4.69 -3.11
CA GLY A 120 -16.49 3.54 -2.72
C GLY A 120 -17.27 2.49 -1.94
N VAL A 121 -16.55 1.46 -1.53
CA VAL A 121 -17.07 0.37 -0.69
C VAL A 121 -16.15 0.06 0.50
N HIS A 122 -15.14 0.92 0.73
CA HIS A 122 -14.24 0.79 1.88
C HIS A 122 -14.91 1.38 3.11
N GLY A 123 -15.25 0.51 4.05
CA GLY A 123 -15.84 0.92 5.33
C GLY A 123 -14.84 1.54 6.30
N VAL A 124 -15.32 1.90 7.49
CA VAL A 124 -14.47 2.44 8.57
C VAL A 124 -13.53 1.36 9.09
N GLY A 125 -12.24 1.58 8.92
CA GLY A 125 -11.21 0.70 9.45
C GLY A 125 -10.95 0.94 10.94
N VAL A 126 -10.93 -0.12 11.74
CA VAL A 126 -10.57 -0.10 13.17
C VAL A 126 -9.26 -0.83 13.42
N ARG A 127 -8.25 -0.53 12.63
CA ARG A 127 -6.88 -1.07 12.78
C ARG A 127 -5.89 0.08 12.88
N ARG A 128 -4.63 -0.17 12.55
CA ARG A 128 -3.55 0.84 12.64
C ARG A 128 -3.91 2.19 12.04
N ILE A 129 -4.61 2.20 10.91
CA ILE A 129 -5.00 3.45 10.23
C ILE A 129 -5.88 4.37 11.10
N SER A 130 -6.59 3.82 12.08
CA SER A 130 -7.49 4.61 12.93
C SER A 130 -6.78 5.38 14.05
N TYR A 131 -5.47 5.15 14.27
CA TYR A 131 -4.68 5.82 15.31
C TYR A 131 -3.29 6.29 14.85
N MET A 132 -3.05 6.33 13.53
CA MET A 132 -1.80 6.86 12.93
C MET A 132 -1.89 8.35 12.58
#